data_938e0b9bcb34e8a6250bba2012315344
#
_entry.id   938e0b9bcb34e8a6250bba2012315344
#
_cell.length_a   1.000
_cell.length_b   1.000
_cell.length_c   1.000
_cell.angle_alpha   90.00
_cell.angle_beta   90.00
_cell.angle_gamma   90.00
#
_symmetry.space_group_name_H-M   'P 1'
#
loop_
_entity.id
_entity.type
_entity.pdbx_description
1 polymer ?
#
loop_
_entity_poly.entity_id
_entity_poly.type
_entity_poly.pdbx_seq_one_letter_code
_entity_poly.pdbx_strand_id
1 'polypeptide(L)'
;MAKTVTAVLIGMLVADGKLSLDAPAPIPLWQRPGDPRAEITLRHLLQMRSGLRHTESGDPPYESSEVRMLFLDGRDNMAKWAEEQPLEAEPGKMFEYSSNTTVILADIAARALTTSDKPEARRKAVAEYLQFRLFGPLGMTSMVPEFDASGTLIGGSLMHATARDWAKLGEMLRRKGRAPGGEQLVPQRWVEAMVEPSPVSPQYGLQTWLNRPIPGRAPEDHPLFPDRAPQSLFSLIGHMGQYVLVSPSQRVTMVRLGHSDAAERPPMLQQAADVLELYPQR
;
A
#
# COMPACT_ATOMS: atom_id res chain seq x y z
N MET A 1 4.09 4.58 -1.82
CA MET A 1 2.88 5.47 -1.80
C MET A 1 1.70 4.78 -2.48
N ALA A 2 1.84 4.23 -3.69
CA ALA A 2 0.75 3.53 -4.41
C ALA A 2 0.06 2.42 -3.57
N LYS A 3 0.83 1.62 -2.84
CA LYS A 3 0.31 0.55 -1.96
C LYS A 3 -0.78 1.05 -1.00
N THR A 4 -0.59 2.22 -0.41
CA THR A 4 -1.58 2.81 0.51
C THR A 4 -2.85 3.26 -0.23
N VAL A 5 -2.75 3.76 -1.47
CA VAL A 5 -3.94 4.04 -2.30
C VAL A 5 -4.74 2.76 -2.53
N THR A 6 -4.05 1.64 -2.81
CA THR A 6 -4.69 0.33 -2.98
C THR A 6 -5.36 -0.14 -1.67
N ALA A 7 -4.73 0.08 -0.50
CA ALA A 7 -5.38 -0.22 0.78
C ALA A 7 -6.64 0.63 1.01
N VAL A 8 -6.61 1.90 0.63
CA VAL A 8 -7.80 2.77 0.69
C VAL A 8 -8.89 2.26 -0.24
N LEU A 9 -8.56 1.87 -1.48
CA LEU A 9 -9.49 1.25 -2.42
C LEU A 9 -10.15 0.00 -1.83
N ILE A 10 -9.35 -0.92 -1.28
CA ILE A 10 -9.87 -2.13 -0.61
C ILE A 10 -10.79 -1.75 0.57
N GLY A 11 -10.41 -0.74 1.36
CA GLY A 11 -11.22 -0.27 2.48
C GLY A 11 -12.59 0.27 2.08
N MET A 12 -12.65 1.00 0.99
CA MET A 12 -13.93 1.45 0.43
C MET A 12 -14.78 0.28 -0.06
N LEU A 13 -14.18 -0.73 -0.71
CA LEU A 13 -14.89 -1.94 -1.15
C LEU A 13 -15.38 -2.81 0.02
N VAL A 14 -14.64 -2.86 1.12
CA VAL A 14 -15.10 -3.50 2.36
C VAL A 14 -16.27 -2.72 2.97
N ALA A 15 -16.21 -1.40 2.95
CA ALA A 15 -17.31 -0.55 3.42
C ALA A 15 -18.58 -0.68 2.57
N ASP A 16 -18.43 -0.89 1.26
CA ASP A 16 -19.53 -1.15 0.32
C ASP A 16 -20.08 -2.59 0.44
N GLY A 17 -19.54 -3.43 1.34
CA GLY A 17 -19.95 -4.83 1.53
C GLY A 17 -19.53 -5.78 0.40
N LYS A 18 -18.63 -5.34 -0.48
CA LYS A 18 -18.14 -6.14 -1.62
C LYS A 18 -17.02 -7.10 -1.25
N LEU A 19 -16.26 -6.78 -0.19
CA LEU A 19 -15.14 -7.58 0.32
C LEU A 19 -15.23 -7.72 1.84
N SER A 20 -14.54 -8.71 2.39
CA SER A 20 -14.42 -8.93 3.83
C SER A 20 -12.95 -9.08 4.20
N LEU A 21 -12.50 -8.31 5.20
CA LEU A 21 -11.08 -8.22 5.58
C LEU A 21 -10.50 -9.55 6.06
N ASP A 22 -11.29 -10.33 6.80
CA ASP A 22 -10.84 -11.57 7.44
C ASP A 22 -11.30 -12.84 6.69
N ALA A 23 -12.01 -12.67 5.57
CA ALA A 23 -12.35 -13.79 4.71
C ALA A 23 -11.15 -14.22 3.85
N PRO A 24 -11.11 -15.49 3.40
CA PRO A 24 -10.19 -15.93 2.37
C PRO A 24 -10.21 -15.00 1.16
N ALA A 25 -9.02 -14.73 0.60
CA ALA A 25 -8.90 -13.89 -0.58
C ALA A 25 -9.65 -14.54 -1.77
N PRO A 26 -10.51 -13.79 -2.48
CA PRO A 26 -11.36 -14.36 -3.53
C PRO A 26 -10.58 -14.56 -4.84
N ILE A 27 -9.51 -15.34 -4.78
CA ILE A 27 -8.66 -15.71 -5.93
C ILE A 27 -9.06 -17.11 -6.42
N PRO A 28 -9.67 -17.23 -7.61
CA PRO A 28 -10.16 -18.52 -8.08
C PRO A 28 -9.07 -19.60 -8.18
N LEU A 29 -7.86 -19.21 -8.53
CA LEU A 29 -6.71 -20.12 -8.62
C LEU A 29 -6.43 -20.83 -7.28
N TRP A 30 -6.62 -20.17 -6.16
CA TRP A 30 -6.32 -20.69 -4.81
C TRP A 30 -7.45 -21.53 -4.22
N GLN A 31 -8.65 -21.51 -4.81
CA GLN A 31 -9.82 -22.26 -4.31
C GLN A 31 -9.86 -23.72 -4.79
N ARG A 32 -8.77 -24.24 -5.34
CA ARG A 32 -8.66 -25.64 -5.77
C ARG A 32 -8.56 -26.54 -4.52
N PRO A 33 -9.17 -27.74 -4.55
CA PRO A 33 -9.07 -28.68 -3.43
C PRO A 33 -7.62 -28.98 -3.07
N GLY A 34 -7.26 -28.75 -1.80
CA GLY A 34 -5.92 -29.02 -1.27
C GLY A 34 -4.89 -27.92 -1.54
N ASP A 35 -5.24 -26.79 -2.15
CA ASP A 35 -4.33 -25.66 -2.31
C ASP A 35 -4.21 -24.89 -0.98
N PRO A 36 -3.01 -24.86 -0.33
CA PRO A 36 -2.84 -24.19 0.96
C PRO A 36 -3.01 -22.67 0.87
N ARG A 37 -2.93 -22.07 -0.32
CA ARG A 37 -3.16 -20.65 -0.54
C ARG A 37 -4.62 -20.23 -0.32
N ALA A 38 -5.55 -21.18 -0.25
CA ALA A 38 -6.95 -20.92 0.10
C ALA A 38 -7.11 -20.31 1.51
N GLU A 39 -6.11 -20.47 2.39
CA GLU A 39 -6.10 -19.88 3.73
C GLU A 39 -5.60 -18.43 3.78
N ILE A 40 -5.08 -17.92 2.65
CA ILE A 40 -4.66 -16.52 2.58
C ILE A 40 -5.89 -15.61 2.66
N THR A 41 -5.99 -14.80 3.71
CA THR A 41 -7.05 -13.81 3.86
C THR A 41 -6.69 -12.48 3.21
N LEU A 42 -7.69 -11.62 3.00
CA LEU A 42 -7.45 -10.25 2.53
C LEU A 42 -6.55 -9.47 3.52
N ARG A 43 -6.70 -9.70 4.83
CA ARG A 43 -5.82 -9.13 5.87
C ARG A 43 -4.38 -9.60 5.71
N HIS A 44 -4.13 -10.87 5.40
CA HIS A 44 -2.78 -11.38 5.18
C HIS A 44 -2.08 -10.65 4.04
N LEU A 45 -2.77 -10.42 2.92
CA LEU A 45 -2.26 -9.65 1.79
C LEU A 45 -1.98 -8.19 2.18
N LEU A 46 -2.93 -7.52 2.84
CA LEU A 46 -2.77 -6.12 3.25
C LEU A 46 -1.62 -5.92 4.24
N GLN A 47 -1.36 -6.88 5.13
CA GLN A 47 -0.28 -6.86 6.12
C GLN A 47 1.03 -7.44 5.60
N MET A 48 1.16 -7.72 4.29
CA MET A 48 2.37 -8.29 3.70
C MET A 48 2.83 -9.59 4.39
N ARG A 49 1.89 -10.48 4.69
CA ARG A 49 2.16 -11.78 5.34
C ARG A 49 1.39 -12.93 4.71
N SER A 50 1.31 -12.90 3.39
CA SER A 50 0.63 -13.95 2.62
C SER A 50 1.34 -15.31 2.67
N GLY A 51 2.65 -15.32 2.88
CA GLY A 51 3.50 -16.50 2.77
C GLY A 51 3.87 -16.86 1.33
N LEU A 52 3.41 -16.11 0.33
CA LEU A 52 3.81 -16.30 -1.06
C LEU A 52 5.28 -15.93 -1.26
N ARG A 53 5.98 -16.70 -2.08
CA ARG A 53 7.38 -16.44 -2.44
C ARG A 53 7.48 -15.23 -3.36
N HIS A 54 7.53 -14.06 -2.75
CA HIS A 54 7.73 -12.78 -3.41
C HIS A 54 9.00 -12.11 -2.92
N THR A 55 9.76 -11.45 -3.80
CA THR A 55 10.93 -10.65 -3.44
C THR A 55 10.81 -9.27 -4.04
N GLU A 56 10.98 -8.23 -3.22
CA GLU A 56 10.92 -6.83 -3.67
C GLU A 56 12.24 -6.37 -4.30
N SER A 57 13.36 -6.94 -3.90
CA SER A 57 14.68 -6.62 -4.43
C SER A 57 15.48 -7.88 -4.74
N GLY A 58 16.42 -7.76 -5.63
CA GLY A 58 17.36 -8.84 -6.02
C GLY A 58 18.68 -8.26 -6.48
N ASP A 59 19.72 -9.07 -6.44
CA ASP A 59 21.01 -8.75 -7.02
C ASP A 59 21.48 -9.93 -7.89
N PRO A 60 21.48 -9.77 -9.22
CA PRO A 60 21.07 -8.55 -9.97
C PRO A 60 19.56 -8.26 -9.91
N PRO A 61 19.11 -7.01 -10.17
CA PRO A 61 17.71 -6.60 -10.01
C PRO A 61 16.67 -7.46 -10.74
N TYR A 62 17.00 -8.03 -11.89
CA TYR A 62 16.09 -8.89 -12.68
C TYR A 62 15.80 -10.25 -12.02
N GLU A 63 16.47 -10.62 -10.94
CA GLU A 63 16.17 -11.79 -10.13
C GLU A 63 15.04 -11.56 -9.14
N SER A 64 14.72 -10.29 -8.82
CA SER A 64 13.58 -10.00 -7.96
C SER A 64 12.25 -10.31 -8.64
N SER A 65 11.32 -10.83 -7.88
CA SER A 65 9.96 -11.08 -8.39
C SER A 65 9.22 -9.79 -8.75
N GLU A 66 9.56 -8.66 -8.11
CA GLU A 66 9.01 -7.36 -8.48
C GLU A 66 9.40 -6.95 -9.90
N VAL A 67 10.69 -6.95 -10.22
CA VAL A 67 11.18 -6.55 -11.55
C VAL A 67 10.67 -7.52 -12.62
N ARG A 68 10.62 -8.82 -12.32
CA ARG A 68 10.06 -9.82 -13.25
C ARG A 68 8.59 -9.58 -13.51
N MET A 69 7.80 -9.32 -12.49
CA MET A 69 6.37 -9.00 -12.64
C MET A 69 6.16 -7.71 -13.42
N LEU A 70 6.87 -6.62 -13.08
CA LEU A 70 6.63 -5.30 -13.66
C LEU A 70 7.15 -5.15 -15.10
N PHE A 71 8.31 -5.76 -15.43
CA PHE A 71 9.05 -5.40 -16.64
C PHE A 71 9.44 -6.57 -17.52
N LEU A 72 9.32 -7.82 -17.03
CA LEU A 72 9.77 -9.01 -17.77
C LEU A 72 8.60 -9.97 -18.04
N ASP A 73 8.71 -11.18 -17.56
CA ASP A 73 7.78 -12.28 -17.86
C ASP A 73 6.37 -12.15 -17.27
N GLY A 74 6.20 -11.32 -16.23
CA GLY A 74 4.89 -11.03 -15.62
C GLY A 74 4.15 -9.82 -16.19
N ARG A 75 4.80 -8.96 -16.98
CA ARG A 75 4.34 -7.61 -17.33
C ARG A 75 2.97 -7.52 -18.01
N ASP A 76 2.58 -8.54 -18.77
CA ASP A 76 1.33 -8.49 -19.54
C ASP A 76 0.10 -8.86 -18.69
N ASN A 77 0.31 -9.64 -17.61
CA ASN A 77 -0.72 -9.99 -16.64
C ASN A 77 -0.07 -10.17 -15.26
N MET A 78 0.20 -9.05 -14.62
CA MET A 78 0.98 -8.98 -13.38
C MET A 78 0.32 -9.73 -12.22
N ALA A 79 -1.01 -9.62 -12.09
CA ALA A 79 -1.73 -10.29 -11.02
C ALA A 79 -1.67 -11.82 -11.17
N LYS A 80 -1.91 -12.35 -12.36
CA LYS A 80 -1.80 -13.78 -12.62
C LYS A 80 -0.41 -14.30 -12.28
N TRP A 81 0.64 -13.61 -12.72
CA TRP A 81 2.01 -13.97 -12.43
C TRP A 81 2.29 -14.00 -10.91
N ALA A 82 1.80 -13.02 -10.17
CA ALA A 82 1.95 -12.93 -8.72
C ALA A 82 1.12 -14.01 -7.97
N GLU A 83 -0.10 -14.30 -8.43
CA GLU A 83 -0.99 -15.31 -7.86
C GLU A 83 -0.49 -16.74 -8.06
N GLU A 84 0.29 -16.98 -9.12
CA GLU A 84 0.85 -18.30 -9.45
C GLU A 84 2.07 -18.68 -8.60
N GLN A 85 2.63 -17.74 -7.83
CA GLN A 85 3.79 -18.03 -7.00
C GLN A 85 3.44 -19.04 -5.88
N PRO A 86 4.38 -19.96 -5.56
CA PRO A 86 4.19 -20.92 -4.48
C PRO A 86 4.27 -20.25 -3.11
N LEU A 87 3.80 -20.96 -2.08
CA LEU A 87 4.10 -20.59 -0.70
C LEU A 87 5.56 -20.96 -0.35
N GLU A 88 6.20 -20.12 0.45
CA GLU A 88 7.46 -20.39 1.15
C GLU A 88 7.29 -20.40 2.66
N ALA A 89 6.14 -19.87 3.16
CA ALA A 89 5.74 -19.90 4.55
C ALA A 89 4.24 -20.12 4.70
N GLU A 90 3.80 -20.54 5.86
CA GLU A 90 2.36 -20.58 6.18
C GLU A 90 1.75 -19.17 6.13
N PRO A 91 0.53 -19.02 5.57
CA PRO A 91 -0.17 -17.76 5.57
C PRO A 91 -0.25 -17.12 6.98
N GLY A 92 0.12 -15.87 7.06
CA GLY A 92 0.10 -15.10 8.31
C GLY A 92 1.34 -15.21 9.19
N LYS A 93 2.34 -16.01 8.87
CA LYS A 93 3.50 -16.28 9.73
C LYS A 93 4.75 -15.47 9.44
N MET A 94 4.92 -15.02 8.19
CA MET A 94 6.11 -14.31 7.75
C MET A 94 5.75 -12.97 7.12
N PHE A 95 6.46 -11.91 7.49
CA PHE A 95 6.36 -10.60 6.83
C PHE A 95 7.31 -10.58 5.64
N GLU A 96 6.75 -10.36 4.44
CA GLU A 96 7.51 -10.16 3.21
C GLU A 96 6.93 -8.97 2.44
N TYR A 97 7.63 -7.84 2.49
CA TYR A 97 7.21 -6.64 1.76
C TYR A 97 7.32 -6.87 0.25
N SER A 98 6.22 -6.68 -0.48
CA SER A 98 6.18 -7.00 -1.89
C SER A 98 5.15 -6.17 -2.68
N SER A 99 5.59 -5.61 -3.81
CA SER A 99 4.71 -5.00 -4.81
C SER A 99 3.79 -6.02 -5.47
N ASN A 100 4.23 -7.28 -5.62
CA ASN A 100 3.45 -8.39 -6.16
C ASN A 100 2.17 -8.62 -5.36
N THR A 101 2.28 -8.64 -4.03
CA THR A 101 1.13 -8.79 -3.12
C THR A 101 0.11 -7.66 -3.30
N THR A 102 0.57 -6.44 -3.56
CA THR A 102 -0.36 -5.31 -3.76
C THR A 102 -1.04 -5.35 -5.14
N VAL A 103 -0.39 -5.90 -6.15
CA VAL A 103 -1.04 -6.12 -7.46
C VAL A 103 -2.14 -7.18 -7.36
N ILE A 104 -1.95 -8.23 -6.54
CA ILE A 104 -3.04 -9.17 -6.23
C ILE A 104 -4.24 -8.45 -5.60
N LEU A 105 -4.00 -7.54 -4.63
CA LEU A 105 -5.07 -6.73 -4.03
C LEU A 105 -5.80 -5.88 -5.09
N ALA A 106 -5.07 -5.33 -6.04
CA ALA A 106 -5.66 -4.54 -7.13
C ALA A 106 -6.51 -5.40 -8.08
N ASP A 107 -6.11 -6.64 -8.34
CA ASP A 107 -6.92 -7.60 -9.11
C ASP A 107 -8.21 -7.99 -8.37
N ILE A 108 -8.12 -8.24 -7.07
CA ILE A 108 -9.29 -8.46 -6.21
C ILE A 108 -10.27 -7.27 -6.30
N ALA A 109 -9.75 -6.04 -6.27
CA ALA A 109 -10.58 -4.85 -6.42
C ALA A 109 -11.27 -4.80 -7.79
N ALA A 110 -10.55 -5.10 -8.87
CA ALA A 110 -11.14 -5.15 -10.21
C ALA A 110 -12.26 -6.20 -10.31
N ARG A 111 -12.04 -7.40 -9.78
CA ARG A 111 -13.05 -8.48 -9.72
C ARG A 111 -14.27 -8.10 -8.89
N ALA A 112 -14.09 -7.33 -7.81
CA ALA A 112 -15.20 -6.84 -6.98
C ALA A 112 -16.03 -5.74 -7.66
N LEU A 113 -15.44 -5.02 -8.62
CA LEU A 113 -16.09 -3.91 -9.34
C LEU A 113 -16.73 -4.32 -10.66
N THR A 114 -16.24 -5.36 -11.33
CA THR A 114 -16.79 -5.85 -12.60
C THR A 114 -16.63 -7.36 -12.74
N THR A 115 -17.60 -7.99 -13.35
CA THR A 115 -17.55 -9.41 -13.75
C THR A 115 -16.90 -9.61 -15.11
N SER A 116 -16.59 -8.52 -15.83
CA SER A 116 -15.96 -8.58 -17.15
C SER A 116 -14.47 -8.94 -17.02
N ASP A 117 -14.01 -9.84 -17.85
CA ASP A 117 -12.60 -10.21 -18.02
C ASP A 117 -11.88 -9.36 -19.08
N LYS A 118 -12.62 -8.48 -19.79
CA LYS A 118 -12.05 -7.58 -20.80
C LYS A 118 -11.16 -6.53 -20.14
N PRO A 119 -9.89 -6.39 -20.56
CA PRO A 119 -8.93 -5.43 -19.95
C PRO A 119 -9.48 -4.01 -19.85
N GLU A 120 -10.12 -3.52 -20.90
CA GLU A 120 -10.69 -2.17 -20.92
C GLU A 120 -11.79 -1.96 -19.87
N ALA A 121 -12.68 -2.95 -19.70
CA ALA A 121 -13.75 -2.87 -18.72
C ALA A 121 -13.20 -2.92 -17.28
N ARG A 122 -12.18 -3.73 -17.03
CA ARG A 122 -11.49 -3.83 -15.74
C ARG A 122 -10.81 -2.51 -15.38
N ARG A 123 -9.99 -1.99 -16.29
CA ARG A 123 -9.33 -0.68 -16.14
C ARG A 123 -10.34 0.42 -15.86
N LYS A 124 -11.39 0.52 -16.68
CA LYS A 124 -12.44 1.53 -16.53
C LYS A 124 -13.12 1.45 -15.17
N ALA A 125 -13.53 0.25 -14.74
CA ALA A 125 -14.22 0.07 -13.46
C ALA A 125 -13.40 0.56 -12.27
N VAL A 126 -12.10 0.23 -12.22
CA VAL A 126 -11.21 0.66 -11.12
C VAL A 126 -10.91 2.16 -11.21
N ALA A 127 -10.59 2.67 -12.42
CA ALA A 127 -10.27 4.08 -12.61
C ALA A 127 -11.46 4.99 -12.25
N GLU A 128 -12.66 4.66 -12.72
CA GLU A 128 -13.89 5.41 -12.39
C GLU A 128 -14.22 5.34 -10.90
N TYR A 129 -14.10 4.17 -10.28
CA TYR A 129 -14.35 4.04 -8.85
C TYR A 129 -13.40 4.91 -8.02
N LEU A 130 -12.09 4.88 -8.31
CA LEU A 130 -11.11 5.75 -7.66
C LEU A 130 -11.38 7.24 -7.94
N GLN A 131 -11.71 7.59 -9.18
CA GLN A 131 -12.00 8.97 -9.56
C GLN A 131 -13.22 9.52 -8.82
N PHE A 132 -14.33 8.78 -8.77
CA PHE A 132 -15.57 9.26 -8.17
C PHE A 132 -15.59 9.17 -6.64
N ARG A 133 -14.93 8.15 -6.07
CA ARG A 133 -15.02 7.88 -4.63
C ARG A 133 -13.83 8.42 -3.81
N LEU A 134 -12.71 8.72 -4.45
CA LEU A 134 -11.49 9.17 -3.77
C LEU A 134 -10.90 10.44 -4.38
N PHE A 135 -10.44 10.38 -5.63
CA PHE A 135 -9.64 11.46 -6.22
C PHE A 135 -10.46 12.74 -6.43
N GLY A 136 -11.67 12.62 -6.97
CA GLY A 136 -12.58 13.75 -7.19
C GLY A 136 -12.96 14.45 -5.88
N PRO A 137 -13.51 13.75 -4.88
CA PRO A 137 -13.85 14.34 -3.58
C PRO A 137 -12.67 14.97 -2.84
N LEU A 138 -11.44 14.48 -3.04
CA LEU A 138 -10.22 15.08 -2.49
C LEU A 138 -9.66 16.20 -3.37
N GLY A 139 -10.19 16.41 -4.58
CA GLY A 139 -9.63 17.35 -5.53
C GLY A 139 -8.22 16.98 -6.01
N MET A 140 -7.89 15.68 -6.10
CA MET A 140 -6.62 15.16 -6.59
C MET A 140 -6.64 15.08 -8.12
N THR A 141 -6.44 16.21 -8.77
CA THR A 141 -6.61 16.36 -10.23
C THR A 141 -5.42 15.90 -11.05
N SER A 142 -4.27 15.67 -10.42
CA SER A 142 -3.03 15.25 -11.10
C SER A 142 -2.72 13.76 -10.93
N MET A 143 -3.61 12.98 -10.32
CA MET A 143 -3.37 11.56 -10.09
C MET A 143 -3.47 10.76 -11.39
N VAL A 144 -2.41 10.04 -11.73
CA VAL A 144 -2.31 9.15 -12.89
C VAL A 144 -1.95 7.75 -12.39
N PRO A 145 -2.91 6.84 -12.23
CA PRO A 145 -2.65 5.43 -11.98
C PRO A 145 -2.36 4.70 -13.29
N GLU A 146 -1.40 3.78 -13.28
CA GLU A 146 -1.09 2.93 -14.41
C GLU A 146 -1.71 1.53 -14.28
N PHE A 147 -1.91 0.87 -15.42
CA PHE A 147 -2.55 -0.44 -15.54
C PHE A 147 -1.74 -1.33 -16.47
N ASP A 148 -1.71 -2.63 -16.19
CA ASP A 148 -1.10 -3.61 -17.08
C ASP A 148 -1.99 -3.92 -18.30
N ALA A 149 -1.50 -4.76 -19.20
CA ALA A 149 -2.22 -5.14 -20.43
C ALA A 149 -3.50 -5.94 -20.13
N SER A 150 -3.63 -6.58 -18.96
CA SER A 150 -4.84 -7.28 -18.51
C SER A 150 -5.89 -6.34 -17.89
N GLY A 151 -5.60 -5.05 -17.80
CA GLY A 151 -6.47 -4.03 -17.18
C GLY A 151 -6.43 -4.03 -15.65
N THR A 152 -5.42 -4.65 -15.05
CA THR A 152 -5.20 -4.62 -13.61
C THR A 152 -4.39 -3.39 -13.23
N LEU A 153 -4.85 -2.66 -12.20
CA LEU A 153 -4.11 -1.53 -11.63
C LEU A 153 -2.75 -2.00 -11.12
N ILE A 154 -1.67 -1.29 -11.48
CA ILE A 154 -0.34 -1.53 -10.93
C ILE A 154 -0.28 -0.95 -9.50
N GLY A 155 -1.05 -1.57 -8.61
CA GLY A 155 -1.34 -1.04 -7.27
C GLY A 155 -0.15 -0.98 -6.32
N GLY A 156 0.95 -1.70 -6.63
CA GLY A 156 2.18 -1.72 -5.84
C GLY A 156 3.10 -0.54 -6.12
N SER A 157 2.98 0.10 -7.30
CA SER A 157 3.85 1.17 -7.79
C SER A 157 3.15 1.98 -8.88
N LEU A 158 3.89 2.79 -9.66
CA LEU A 158 3.45 3.48 -10.88
C LEU A 158 2.13 4.25 -10.74
N MET A 159 1.97 4.97 -9.62
CA MET A 159 0.95 6.00 -9.43
C MET A 159 1.65 7.34 -9.25
N HIS A 160 1.31 8.29 -10.10
CA HIS A 160 1.97 9.59 -10.17
C HIS A 160 1.01 10.71 -9.82
N ALA A 161 1.48 11.66 -9.03
CA ALA A 161 0.73 12.88 -8.70
C ALA A 161 1.69 13.98 -8.24
N THR A 162 1.20 15.21 -8.20
CA THR A 162 1.93 16.31 -7.57
C THR A 162 2.05 16.11 -6.05
N ALA A 163 3.06 16.74 -5.44
CA ALA A 163 3.21 16.70 -3.99
C ALA A 163 1.95 17.21 -3.24
N ARG A 164 1.25 18.20 -3.82
CA ARG A 164 0.01 18.74 -3.24
C ARG A 164 -1.13 17.72 -3.25
N ASP A 165 -1.25 16.90 -4.28
CA ASP A 165 -2.28 15.86 -4.33
C ASP A 165 -1.93 14.69 -3.40
N TRP A 166 -0.66 14.30 -3.31
CA TRP A 166 -0.23 13.35 -2.27
C TRP A 166 -0.49 13.88 -0.84
N ALA A 167 -0.31 15.19 -0.60
CA ALA A 167 -0.63 15.80 0.69
C ALA A 167 -2.13 15.72 1.01
N LYS A 168 -3.02 15.87 0.03
CA LYS A 168 -4.48 15.72 0.23
C LYS A 168 -4.85 14.32 0.69
N LEU A 169 -4.22 13.28 0.11
CA LEU A 169 -4.42 11.89 0.55
C LEU A 169 -3.91 11.71 1.99
N GLY A 170 -2.69 12.16 2.29
CA GLY A 170 -2.14 12.09 3.65
C GLY A 170 -3.01 12.84 4.66
N GLU A 171 -3.51 14.03 4.31
CA GLU A 171 -4.40 14.82 5.16
C GLU A 171 -5.75 14.13 5.41
N MET A 172 -6.33 13.48 4.39
CA MET A 172 -7.54 12.66 4.54
C MET A 172 -7.30 11.52 5.54
N LEU A 173 -6.17 10.81 5.43
CA LEU A 173 -5.80 9.75 6.38
C LEU A 173 -5.57 10.32 7.78
N ARG A 174 -4.86 11.47 7.92
CA ARG A 174 -4.68 12.17 9.20
C ARG A 174 -6.02 12.52 9.86
N ARG A 175 -7.02 12.85 9.06
CA ARG A 175 -8.39 13.18 9.49
C ARG A 175 -9.29 11.94 9.56
N LYS A 176 -8.71 10.76 9.73
CA LYS A 176 -9.43 9.49 9.90
C LYS A 176 -10.44 9.20 8.77
N GLY A 177 -10.01 9.44 7.53
CA GLY A 177 -10.81 9.16 6.34
C GLY A 177 -11.77 10.26 5.90
N ARG A 178 -11.67 11.48 6.49
CA ARG A 178 -12.52 12.62 6.14
C ARG A 178 -11.87 13.54 5.12
N ALA A 179 -12.62 13.89 4.09
CA ALA A 179 -12.24 14.95 3.15
C ALA A 179 -12.20 16.33 3.84
N PRO A 180 -11.56 17.35 3.22
CA PRO A 180 -11.57 18.73 3.74
C PRO A 180 -12.98 19.28 3.99
N GLY A 181 -13.95 18.92 3.15
CA GLY A 181 -15.37 19.30 3.30
C GLY A 181 -16.11 18.59 4.43
N GLY A 182 -15.49 17.65 5.14
CA GLY A 182 -16.09 16.90 6.25
C GLY A 182 -16.74 15.57 5.84
N GLU A 183 -16.86 15.27 4.56
CA GLU A 183 -17.38 14.00 4.06
C GLU A 183 -16.48 12.83 4.49
N GLN A 184 -17.08 11.71 4.92
CA GLN A 184 -16.38 10.48 5.26
C GLN A 184 -16.19 9.64 3.99
N LEU A 185 -15.01 9.66 3.40
CA LEU A 185 -14.69 8.90 2.18
C LEU A 185 -14.29 7.46 2.48
N VAL A 186 -13.58 7.27 3.59
CA VAL A 186 -13.11 5.96 4.07
C VAL A 186 -13.54 5.81 5.52
N PRO A 187 -14.15 4.69 5.95
CA PRO A 187 -14.56 4.53 7.34
C PRO A 187 -13.41 4.77 8.31
N GLN A 188 -13.67 5.52 9.40
CA GLN A 188 -12.67 5.80 10.42
C GLN A 188 -12.01 4.51 10.95
N ARG A 189 -12.82 3.47 11.23
CA ARG A 189 -12.33 2.16 11.67
C ARG A 189 -11.34 1.51 10.69
N TRP A 190 -11.48 1.79 9.39
CA TRP A 190 -10.53 1.28 8.40
C TRP A 190 -9.19 2.00 8.47
N VAL A 191 -9.21 3.32 8.58
CA VAL A 191 -7.96 4.11 8.75
C VAL A 191 -7.27 3.72 10.06
N GLU A 192 -8.01 3.49 11.13
CA GLU A 192 -7.46 2.97 12.39
C GLU A 192 -6.81 1.60 12.21
N ALA A 193 -7.45 0.69 11.48
CA ALA A 193 -6.86 -0.62 11.14
C ALA A 193 -5.62 -0.50 10.23
N MET A 194 -5.56 0.51 9.33
CA MET A 194 -4.38 0.75 8.50
C MET A 194 -3.12 1.08 9.31
N VAL A 195 -3.28 1.67 10.49
CA VAL A 195 -2.17 2.06 11.37
C VAL A 195 -2.03 1.14 12.61
N GLU A 196 -2.75 0.05 12.64
CA GLU A 196 -2.58 -1.01 13.62
C GLU A 196 -1.41 -1.92 13.21
N PRO A 197 -0.45 -2.21 14.11
CA PRO A 197 0.69 -3.05 13.78
C PRO A 197 0.29 -4.46 13.38
N SER A 198 0.96 -4.99 12.37
CA SER A 198 0.89 -6.42 12.05
C SER A 198 1.49 -7.24 13.19
N PRO A 199 0.91 -8.40 13.53
CA PRO A 199 1.44 -9.27 14.60
C PRO A 199 2.85 -9.82 14.31
N VAL A 200 3.30 -9.78 13.05
CA VAL A 200 4.62 -10.28 12.63
C VAL A 200 5.58 -9.16 12.21
N SER A 201 5.11 -7.90 12.18
CA SER A 201 5.94 -6.75 11.84
C SER A 201 5.38 -5.48 12.48
N PRO A 202 5.95 -4.99 13.60
CA PRO A 202 5.42 -3.82 14.32
C PRO A 202 5.48 -2.53 13.51
N GLN A 203 6.34 -2.45 12.52
CA GLN A 203 6.55 -1.31 11.63
C GLN A 203 5.57 -1.23 10.46
N TYR A 204 4.62 -2.19 10.33
CA TYR A 204 3.75 -2.26 9.17
C TYR A 204 2.31 -2.55 9.56
N GLY A 205 1.39 -1.79 8.98
CA GLY A 205 -0.06 -1.97 9.11
C GLY A 205 -0.68 -2.54 7.83
N LEU A 206 -1.85 -2.01 7.42
CA LEU A 206 -2.44 -2.36 6.13
C LEU A 206 -1.86 -1.45 5.03
N GLN A 207 -0.82 -1.91 4.35
CA GLN A 207 -0.09 -1.20 3.29
C GLN A 207 0.42 0.19 3.71
N THR A 208 0.80 0.33 4.99
CA THR A 208 1.21 1.59 5.61
C THR A 208 2.40 1.35 6.54
N TRP A 209 3.44 2.13 6.44
CA TRP A 209 4.61 2.08 7.31
C TRP A 209 4.33 2.85 8.61
N LEU A 210 4.67 2.25 9.74
CA LEU A 210 4.42 2.78 11.07
C LEU A 210 5.73 3.22 11.72
N ASN A 211 5.70 4.33 12.46
CA ASN A 211 6.84 4.84 13.20
C ASN A 211 7.01 4.09 14.52
N ARG A 212 7.35 2.82 14.42
CA ARG A 212 7.55 1.93 15.57
C ARG A 212 8.92 1.31 15.55
N PRO A 213 9.57 1.17 16.71
CA PRO A 213 10.86 0.50 16.80
C PRO A 213 10.74 -0.98 16.44
N ILE A 214 11.77 -1.50 15.80
CA ILE A 214 11.92 -2.92 15.52
C ILE A 214 12.90 -3.46 16.56
N PRO A 215 12.48 -4.42 17.41
CA PRO A 215 13.36 -4.98 18.42
C PRO A 215 14.67 -5.49 17.83
N GLY A 216 15.80 -5.07 18.42
CA GLY A 216 17.13 -5.51 18.03
C GLY A 216 17.71 -4.83 16.79
N ARG A 217 17.05 -3.82 16.21
CA ARG A 217 17.60 -3.00 15.12
C ARG A 217 18.13 -1.66 15.64
N ALA A 218 19.21 -1.19 15.02
CA ALA A 218 19.74 0.14 15.27
C ALA A 218 18.78 1.23 14.71
N PRO A 219 18.81 2.45 15.27
CA PRO A 219 17.92 3.54 14.84
C PRO A 219 17.95 3.82 13.33
N GLU A 220 19.13 3.76 12.72
CA GLU A 220 19.37 3.99 11.30
C GLU A 220 18.78 2.90 10.37
N ASP A 221 18.52 1.73 10.90
CA ASP A 221 17.96 0.59 10.15
C ASP A 221 16.43 0.61 10.12
N HIS A 222 15.79 1.59 10.79
CA HIS A 222 14.35 1.75 10.74
C HIS A 222 13.92 2.48 9.47
N PRO A 223 12.78 2.11 8.87
CA PRO A 223 12.25 2.79 7.69
C PRO A 223 11.77 4.23 7.97
N LEU A 224 11.57 4.56 9.25
CA LEU A 224 11.23 5.89 9.77
C LEU A 224 12.15 6.20 10.97
N PHE A 225 11.76 7.11 11.85
CA PHE A 225 12.58 7.63 12.96
C PHE A 225 11.82 7.55 14.30
N PRO A 226 11.61 6.34 14.87
CA PRO A 226 10.76 6.12 16.04
C PRO A 226 11.25 6.86 17.30
N ASP A 227 12.55 7.16 17.39
CA ASP A 227 13.14 7.88 18.55
C ASP A 227 12.99 9.41 18.45
N ARG A 228 12.60 9.94 17.27
CA ARG A 228 12.57 11.38 17.00
C ARG A 228 11.17 11.93 16.69
N ALA A 229 10.20 11.07 16.45
CA ALA A 229 8.83 11.46 16.13
C ALA A 229 7.81 10.60 16.90
N PRO A 230 6.56 11.10 17.06
CA PRO A 230 5.54 10.36 17.78
C PRO A 230 5.26 8.97 17.20
N GLN A 231 4.91 8.02 18.06
CA GLN A 231 4.47 6.69 17.60
C GLN A 231 3.18 6.72 16.75
N SER A 232 2.42 7.81 16.83
CA SER A 232 1.24 8.03 15.97
C SER A 232 1.59 8.37 14.53
N LEU A 233 2.86 8.72 14.25
CA LEU A 233 3.32 8.99 12.89
C LEU A 233 3.29 7.71 12.06
N PHE A 234 2.82 7.83 10.83
CA PHE A 234 2.87 6.79 9.83
C PHE A 234 3.23 7.39 8.46
N SER A 235 3.60 6.53 7.51
CA SER A 235 4.07 7.00 6.22
C SER A 235 3.64 6.12 5.05
N LEU A 236 3.44 6.78 3.92
CA LEU A 236 3.38 6.19 2.60
C LEU A 236 4.78 6.32 1.99
N ILE A 237 5.54 5.23 1.97
CA ILE A 237 6.89 5.22 1.40
C ILE A 237 6.83 4.79 -0.06
N GLY A 238 7.50 5.52 -0.93
CA GLY A 238 7.67 5.23 -2.34
C GLY A 238 9.13 4.97 -2.72
N HIS A 239 9.32 4.42 -3.90
CA HIS A 239 10.65 4.08 -4.43
C HIS A 239 11.56 5.31 -4.50
N MET A 240 12.84 5.14 -4.22
CA MET A 240 13.88 6.19 -4.31
C MET A 240 13.55 7.46 -3.50
N GLY A 241 13.05 7.29 -2.26
CA GLY A 241 12.93 8.41 -1.32
C GLY A 241 11.67 9.26 -1.47
N GLN A 242 10.58 8.74 -2.04
CA GLN A 242 9.29 9.40 -2.03
C GLN A 242 8.60 9.16 -0.68
N TYR A 243 8.12 10.20 -0.01
CA TYR A 243 7.47 10.08 1.30
C TYR A 243 6.23 10.96 1.42
N VAL A 244 5.18 10.39 2.02
CA VAL A 244 4.10 11.16 2.65
C VAL A 244 4.13 10.80 4.12
N LEU A 245 4.64 11.68 4.96
CA LEU A 245 4.69 11.54 6.41
C LEU A 245 3.43 12.15 7.01
N VAL A 246 2.72 11.37 7.82
CA VAL A 246 1.47 11.79 8.44
C VAL A 246 1.62 11.69 9.95
N SER A 247 1.56 12.81 10.65
CA SER A 247 1.66 12.89 12.13
C SER A 247 0.37 13.42 12.74
N PRO A 248 -0.54 12.54 13.20
CA PRO A 248 -1.81 12.95 13.78
C PRO A 248 -1.66 13.82 15.04
N SER A 249 -0.78 13.44 15.97
CA SER A 249 -0.59 14.20 17.24
C SER A 249 0.08 15.57 17.04
N GLN A 250 0.85 15.75 15.98
CA GLN A 250 1.43 17.04 15.62
C GLN A 250 0.55 17.82 14.63
N ARG A 251 -0.50 17.22 14.09
CA ARG A 251 -1.40 17.75 13.06
C ARG A 251 -0.68 18.18 11.78
N VAL A 252 0.31 17.41 11.38
CA VAL A 252 1.16 17.69 10.20
C VAL A 252 1.04 16.56 9.18
N THR A 253 0.98 16.94 7.91
CA THR A 253 1.23 16.06 6.76
C THR A 253 2.37 16.68 5.96
N MET A 254 3.45 15.94 5.78
CA MET A 254 4.63 16.37 5.01
C MET A 254 4.80 15.48 3.80
N VAL A 255 5.09 16.06 2.65
CA VAL A 255 5.37 15.32 1.41
C VAL A 255 6.76 15.67 0.91
N ARG A 256 7.52 14.65 0.62
CA ARG A 256 8.81 14.74 -0.08
C ARG A 256 8.72 13.95 -1.37
N LEU A 257 8.94 14.61 -2.51
CA LEU A 257 9.15 13.99 -3.81
C LEU A 257 10.56 14.31 -4.28
N GLY A 258 11.25 13.34 -4.84
CA GLY A 258 12.59 13.49 -5.38
C GLY A 258 13.34 12.16 -5.36
N HIS A 259 14.34 12.04 -6.22
CA HIS A 259 15.21 10.87 -6.26
C HIS A 259 16.21 10.94 -5.12
N SER A 260 16.37 9.85 -4.38
CA SER A 260 17.44 9.62 -3.39
C SER A 260 17.78 8.16 -3.37
N ASP A 261 19.04 7.84 -3.56
CA ASP A 261 19.56 6.47 -3.45
C ASP A 261 19.61 5.98 -1.98
N ALA A 262 20.16 4.80 -1.79
CA ALA A 262 20.25 4.19 -0.46
C ALA A 262 21.14 5.00 0.51
N ALA A 263 22.19 5.66 0.02
CA ALA A 263 23.11 6.44 0.84
C ALA A 263 22.53 7.82 1.21
N GLU A 264 21.69 8.38 0.34
CA GLU A 264 21.08 9.70 0.52
C GLU A 264 19.82 9.67 1.42
N ARG A 265 19.20 8.49 1.57
CA ARG A 265 17.96 8.36 2.36
C ARG A 265 18.11 8.66 3.85
N PRO A 266 19.16 8.16 4.57
CA PRO A 266 19.29 8.46 6.00
C PRO A 266 19.42 9.96 6.30
N PRO A 267 20.32 10.75 5.66
CA PRO A 267 20.36 12.18 5.93
C PRO A 267 19.09 12.93 5.55
N MET A 268 18.39 12.50 4.51
CA MET A 268 17.10 13.06 4.13
C MET A 268 16.02 12.80 5.20
N LEU A 269 15.98 11.59 5.79
CA LEU A 269 15.08 11.27 6.88
C LEU A 269 15.42 12.06 8.15
N GLN A 270 16.69 12.32 8.44
CA GLN A 270 17.09 13.20 9.54
C GLN A 270 16.53 14.62 9.35
N GLN A 271 16.65 15.18 8.15
CA GLN A 271 16.07 16.50 7.83
C GLN A 271 14.55 16.52 7.98
N ALA A 272 13.86 15.43 7.59
CA ALA A 272 12.42 15.32 7.77
C ALA A 272 12.04 15.28 9.27
N ALA A 273 12.83 14.58 10.09
CA ALA A 273 12.66 14.57 11.55
C ALA A 273 12.89 15.95 12.15
N ASP A 274 13.97 16.68 11.75
CA ASP A 274 14.25 18.05 12.20
C ASP A 274 13.05 18.99 11.94
N VAL A 275 12.45 18.89 10.77
CA VAL A 275 11.26 19.68 10.43
C VAL A 275 10.06 19.29 11.30
N LEU A 276 9.82 18.01 11.55
CA LEU A 276 8.72 17.56 12.40
C LEU A 276 8.87 17.99 13.86
N GLU A 277 10.09 18.06 14.39
CA GLU A 277 10.37 18.53 15.75
C GLU A 277 9.95 20.01 15.99
N LEU A 278 9.81 20.81 14.93
CA LEU A 278 9.28 22.17 15.03
C LEU A 278 7.79 22.22 15.39
N TYR A 279 7.07 21.09 15.28
CA TYR A 279 5.64 21.01 15.53
C TYR A 279 5.36 20.30 16.86
N PRO A 280 4.73 20.97 17.85
CA PRO A 280 4.43 20.36 19.14
C PRO A 280 3.37 19.26 19.00
N GLN A 281 3.48 18.23 19.83
CA GLN A 281 2.41 17.24 19.98
C GLN A 281 1.22 17.88 20.73
N ARG A 282 0.00 17.55 20.31
CA ARG A 282 -1.25 18.09 20.88
C ARG A 282 -2.22 16.97 21.21
#